data_4f7af1d41bb0bbac1c9b7bdcd465b1d8
#
_entry.id   4f7af1d41bb0bbac1c9b7bdcd465b1d8
#
_cell.length_a   1.000
_cell.length_b   1.000
_cell.length_c   1.000
_cell.angle_alpha   90.00
_cell.angle_beta   90.00
_cell.angle_gamma   90.00
#
_symmetry.space_group_name_H-M   'P 1'
#
loop_
_entity.id
_entity.type
_entity.pdbx_description
1 polymer ?
#
loop_
_entity_poly.entity_id
_entity_poly.type
_entity_poly.pdbx_seq_one_letter_code
_entity_poly.pdbx_strand_id
1 'polypeptide(L)'
;MAKKVVALIKLAIPAGKANPAPPIGPALGQHGVNIMAFCKEYNAKTQDKAGLVVPVEISVFEDRSFTFILKTPPASVLIKKAAGIEKGSGEPQVNKVGSITRAQLQEIAETKMPDLNANDVEAAMKIVEGTARNMGVTISD
;
A
#
# COMPACT_ATOMS: atom_id res chain seq x y z
N MET A 1 25.77 15.14 -10.80
CA MET A 1 24.63 15.70 -11.53
C MET A 1 23.38 14.87 -11.25
N ALA A 2 22.25 15.52 -11.09
CA ALA A 2 20.98 14.80 -10.90
C ALA A 2 20.58 14.12 -12.21
N LYS A 3 20.30 12.83 -12.16
CA LYS A 3 19.81 12.07 -13.30
C LYS A 3 18.38 12.48 -13.60
N LYS A 4 18.04 12.57 -14.86
CA LYS A 4 16.68 12.91 -15.28
C LYS A 4 15.77 11.69 -15.16
N VAL A 5 14.62 11.87 -14.50
CA VAL A 5 13.61 10.83 -14.40
C VAL A 5 12.84 10.76 -15.71
N VAL A 6 12.85 9.59 -16.35
CA VAL A 6 12.15 9.34 -17.61
C VAL A 6 10.74 8.84 -17.37
N ALA A 7 10.55 8.04 -16.31
CA ALA A 7 9.26 7.46 -16.00
C ALA A 7 9.10 7.26 -14.49
N LEU A 8 7.86 7.36 -14.03
CA LEU A 8 7.47 7.08 -12.67
C LEU A 8 6.45 5.93 -12.70
N ILE A 9 6.76 4.84 -12.03
CA ILE A 9 5.92 3.65 -12.00
C ILE A 9 5.41 3.44 -10.58
N LYS A 10 4.11 3.26 -10.43
CA LYS A 10 3.47 2.99 -9.13
C LYS A 10 2.85 1.61 -9.17
N LEU A 11 3.27 0.75 -8.26
CA LEU A 11 2.79 -0.62 -8.15
C LEU A 11 2.43 -0.94 -6.70
N ALA A 12 1.46 -1.85 -6.52
CA ALA A 12 1.12 -2.40 -5.21
C ALA A 12 1.43 -3.90 -5.26
N ILE A 13 2.43 -4.32 -4.51
CA ILE A 13 2.97 -5.68 -4.56
C ILE A 13 2.90 -6.30 -3.16
N PRO A 14 2.49 -7.58 -3.03
CA PRO A 14 2.59 -8.28 -1.75
C PRO A 14 4.04 -8.30 -1.26
N ALA A 15 4.24 -7.95 0.00
CA ALA A 15 5.56 -7.87 0.60
C ALA A 15 6.28 -9.21 0.56
N GLY A 16 7.54 -9.20 0.14
CA GLY A 16 8.36 -10.40 0.06
C GLY A 16 8.02 -11.33 -1.10
N LYS A 17 7.07 -10.97 -1.96
CA LYS A 17 6.59 -11.81 -3.07
C LYS A 17 6.74 -11.19 -4.45
N ALA A 18 7.62 -10.22 -4.59
CA ALA A 18 7.88 -9.63 -5.90
C ALA A 18 8.57 -10.64 -6.81
N ASN A 19 8.03 -10.80 -8.02
CA ASN A 19 8.58 -11.70 -9.03
C ASN A 19 8.39 -11.08 -10.42
N PRO A 20 9.07 -11.61 -11.46
CA PRO A 20 8.96 -11.06 -12.82
C PRO A 20 7.61 -11.27 -13.51
N ALA A 21 6.69 -11.98 -12.88
CA ALA A 21 5.36 -12.21 -13.43
C ALA A 21 4.53 -10.91 -13.44
N PRO A 22 3.49 -10.80 -14.28
CA PRO A 22 2.61 -9.64 -14.26
C PRO A 22 2.09 -9.36 -12.85
N PRO A 23 1.93 -8.06 -12.45
CA PRO A 23 2.09 -6.84 -13.26
C PRO A 23 3.50 -6.25 -13.31
N ILE A 24 4.45 -6.82 -12.60
CA ILE A 24 5.80 -6.24 -12.43
C ILE A 24 6.61 -6.32 -13.74
N GLY A 25 6.64 -7.48 -14.38
CA GLY A 25 7.40 -7.71 -15.59
C GLY A 25 7.08 -6.69 -16.69
N PRO A 26 5.83 -6.61 -17.16
CA PRO A 26 5.45 -5.66 -18.20
C PRO A 26 5.69 -4.20 -17.81
N ALA A 27 5.40 -3.82 -16.56
CA ALA A 27 5.54 -2.44 -16.10
C ALA A 27 7.01 -1.97 -16.14
N LEU A 28 7.92 -2.80 -15.69
CA LEU A 28 9.36 -2.48 -15.69
C LEU A 28 10.03 -2.76 -17.02
N GLY A 29 9.59 -3.79 -17.72
CA GLY A 29 10.16 -4.19 -19.02
C GLY A 29 10.02 -3.13 -20.08
N GLN A 30 8.92 -2.37 -20.10
CA GLN A 30 8.69 -1.28 -21.03
C GLN A 30 9.77 -0.19 -20.95
N HIS A 31 10.36 -0.01 -19.78
CA HIS A 31 11.37 1.01 -19.52
C HIS A 31 12.79 0.47 -19.50
N GLY A 32 12.96 -0.83 -19.79
CA GLY A 32 14.27 -1.46 -19.84
C GLY A 32 14.96 -1.60 -18.49
N VAL A 33 14.20 -1.61 -17.41
CA VAL A 33 14.70 -1.74 -16.04
C VAL A 33 15.02 -3.22 -15.75
N ASN A 34 16.06 -3.46 -14.96
CA ASN A 34 16.41 -4.81 -14.53
C ASN A 34 15.39 -5.32 -13.49
N ILE A 35 14.45 -6.13 -13.95
CA ILE A 35 13.34 -6.65 -13.15
C ILE A 35 13.84 -7.50 -11.98
N MET A 36 14.82 -8.36 -12.23
CA MET A 36 15.36 -9.26 -11.21
C MET A 36 16.02 -8.50 -10.06
N ALA A 37 16.80 -7.46 -10.39
CA ALA A 37 17.43 -6.61 -9.39
C ALA A 37 16.39 -5.91 -8.51
N PHE A 38 15.33 -5.38 -9.14
CA PHE A 38 14.22 -4.75 -8.42
C PHE A 38 13.53 -5.74 -7.48
N CYS A 39 13.17 -6.92 -7.98
CA CYS A 39 12.48 -7.93 -7.17
C CYS A 39 13.32 -8.34 -5.96
N LYS A 40 14.61 -8.53 -6.15
CA LYS A 40 15.54 -8.91 -5.08
C LYS A 40 15.62 -7.83 -4.00
N GLU A 41 15.81 -6.58 -4.39
CA GLU A 41 15.87 -5.45 -3.45
C GLU A 41 14.54 -5.23 -2.73
N TYR A 42 13.44 -5.28 -3.46
CA TYR A 42 12.11 -5.12 -2.89
C TYR A 42 11.82 -6.20 -1.86
N ASN A 43 12.06 -7.45 -2.19
CA ASN A 43 11.84 -8.57 -1.28
C ASN A 43 12.70 -8.43 -0.02
N ALA A 44 13.96 -8.03 -0.15
CA ALA A 44 14.84 -7.81 0.98
C ALA A 44 14.34 -6.71 1.92
N LYS A 45 13.82 -5.61 1.35
CA LYS A 45 13.31 -4.48 2.14
C LYS A 45 11.93 -4.70 2.74
N THR A 46 11.17 -5.65 2.23
CA THR A 46 9.79 -5.88 2.66
C THR A 46 9.60 -7.20 3.44
N GLN A 47 10.67 -7.90 3.77
CA GLN A 47 10.59 -9.16 4.53
C GLN A 47 9.85 -9.00 5.86
N ASP A 48 10.08 -7.90 6.56
CA ASP A 48 9.45 -7.61 7.86
C ASP A 48 7.95 -7.35 7.73
N LYS A 49 7.49 -7.06 6.54
CA LYS A 49 6.09 -6.71 6.25
C LYS A 49 5.35 -7.81 5.51
N ALA A 50 5.85 -9.03 5.58
CA ALA A 50 5.23 -10.19 4.92
C ALA A 50 3.75 -10.32 5.30
N GLY A 51 2.91 -10.61 4.32
CA GLY A 51 1.47 -10.70 4.48
C GLY A 51 0.70 -9.40 4.24
N LEU A 52 1.41 -8.29 4.01
CA LEU A 52 0.80 -7.00 3.65
C LEU A 52 1.14 -6.65 2.21
N VAL A 53 0.25 -5.90 1.58
CA VAL A 53 0.52 -5.30 0.26
C VAL A 53 1.22 -3.98 0.50
N VAL A 54 2.43 -3.82 -0.03
CA VAL A 54 3.21 -2.60 0.12
C VAL A 54 3.26 -1.88 -1.22
N PRO A 55 2.71 -0.66 -1.32
CA PRO A 55 2.84 0.15 -2.52
C PRO A 55 4.29 0.59 -2.71
N VAL A 56 4.73 0.60 -3.94
CA VAL A 56 6.08 1.06 -4.30
C VAL A 56 5.98 2.06 -5.43
N GLU A 57 6.77 3.12 -5.32
CA GLU A 57 6.92 4.14 -6.35
C GLU A 57 8.32 4.05 -6.90
N ILE A 58 8.44 3.69 -8.17
CA ILE A 58 9.72 3.44 -8.85
C ILE A 58 10.02 4.59 -9.79
N SER A 59 11.17 5.22 -9.62
CA SER A 59 11.65 6.26 -10.53
C SER A 59 12.69 5.66 -11.47
N VAL A 60 12.44 5.73 -12.77
CA VAL A 60 13.34 5.22 -13.82
C VAL A 60 14.08 6.39 -14.43
N PHE A 61 15.40 6.28 -14.53
CA PHE A 61 16.27 7.32 -15.07
C PHE A 61 16.68 7.02 -16.53
N GLU A 62 17.22 8.02 -17.21
CA GLU A 62 17.64 7.92 -18.62
C GLU A 62 18.66 6.80 -18.88
N ASP A 63 19.51 6.50 -17.91
CA ASP A 63 20.51 5.45 -17.99
C ASP A 63 19.97 4.05 -17.66
N ARG A 64 18.65 3.90 -17.57
CA ARG A 64 17.94 2.66 -17.20
C ARG A 64 18.17 2.22 -15.75
N SER A 65 18.81 3.05 -14.94
CA SER A 65 18.86 2.83 -13.50
C SER A 65 17.52 3.18 -12.88
N PHE A 66 17.29 2.69 -11.68
CA PHE A 66 16.05 2.96 -10.97
C PHE A 66 16.32 3.22 -9.49
N THR A 67 15.41 3.97 -8.88
CA THR A 67 15.29 4.07 -7.43
C THR A 67 13.84 3.82 -7.07
N PHE A 68 13.58 3.35 -5.86
CA PHE A 68 12.21 3.14 -5.43
C PHE A 68 12.02 3.54 -3.97
N ILE A 69 10.80 3.96 -3.68
CA ILE A 69 10.37 4.37 -2.34
C ILE A 69 9.23 3.44 -1.95
N LEU A 70 9.32 2.84 -0.76
CA LEU A 70 8.24 2.04 -0.20
C LEU A 70 7.30 2.95 0.57
N LYS A 71 6.01 2.78 0.35
CA LYS A 71 4.97 3.51 1.07
C LYS A 71 4.32 2.60 2.11
N THR A 72 3.49 3.18 2.97
CA THR A 72 2.74 2.38 3.94
C THR A 72 1.68 1.53 3.23
N PRO A 73 1.28 0.38 3.79
CA PRO A 73 0.22 -0.44 3.19
C PRO A 73 -1.06 0.37 2.96
N PRO A 74 -1.85 0.06 1.91
CA PRO A 74 -3.12 0.76 1.69
C PRO A 74 -4.04 0.62 2.91
N ALA A 75 -4.77 1.69 3.23
CA ALA A 75 -5.70 1.69 4.37
C ALA A 75 -6.72 0.55 4.26
N SER A 76 -7.20 0.26 3.05
CA SER A 76 -8.13 -0.84 2.81
C SER A 76 -7.57 -2.20 3.23
N VAL A 77 -6.31 -2.46 2.97
CA VAL A 77 -5.65 -3.73 3.37
C VAL A 77 -5.56 -3.83 4.88
N LEU A 78 -5.16 -2.74 5.53
CA LEU A 78 -5.07 -2.69 7.00
C LEU A 78 -6.42 -2.88 7.66
N ILE A 79 -7.46 -2.24 7.13
CA ILE A 79 -8.84 -2.36 7.62
C ILE A 79 -9.35 -3.80 7.47
N LYS A 80 -9.15 -4.41 6.32
CA LYS A 80 -9.55 -5.81 6.08
C LYS A 80 -8.87 -6.76 7.05
N LYS A 81 -7.60 -6.57 7.30
CA LYS A 81 -6.84 -7.39 8.24
C LYS A 81 -7.35 -7.22 9.66
N ALA A 82 -7.61 -5.99 10.10
CA ALA A 82 -8.12 -5.70 11.44
C ALA A 82 -9.54 -6.24 11.63
N ALA A 83 -10.38 -6.15 10.62
CA ALA A 83 -11.76 -6.66 10.65
C ALA A 83 -11.85 -8.17 10.45
N GLY A 84 -10.78 -8.82 9.99
CA GLY A 84 -10.76 -10.24 9.69
C GLY A 84 -11.57 -10.65 8.47
N ILE A 85 -11.71 -9.74 7.49
CA ILE A 85 -12.45 -9.98 6.25
C ILE A 85 -11.49 -10.05 5.06
N GLU A 86 -11.88 -10.83 4.04
CA GLU A 86 -11.08 -10.95 2.82
C GLU A 86 -11.41 -9.88 1.80
N LYS A 87 -12.67 -9.44 1.75
CA LYS A 87 -13.16 -8.49 0.77
C LYS A 87 -14.14 -7.50 1.39
N GLY A 88 -14.06 -6.26 0.96
CA GLY A 88 -15.03 -5.23 1.35
C GLY A 88 -16.39 -5.44 0.69
N SER A 89 -17.39 -4.72 1.19
CA SER A 89 -18.75 -4.79 0.66
C SER A 89 -18.87 -4.12 -0.72
N GLY A 90 -19.62 -4.74 -1.61
CA GLY A 90 -20.05 -4.12 -2.87
C GLY A 90 -21.16 -3.08 -2.67
N GLU A 91 -21.89 -3.20 -1.57
CA GLU A 91 -22.98 -2.28 -1.20
C GLU A 91 -22.79 -1.77 0.24
N PRO A 92 -21.75 -0.93 0.49
CA PRO A 92 -21.36 -0.59 1.86
C PRO A 92 -22.41 0.20 2.63
N GLN A 93 -23.35 0.82 1.97
CA GLN A 93 -24.45 1.56 2.60
C GLN A 93 -25.49 0.65 3.19
N VAL A 94 -25.67 -0.53 2.62
CA VAL A 94 -26.70 -1.49 3.00
C VAL A 94 -26.11 -2.70 3.72
N ASN A 95 -25.08 -3.29 3.14
CA ASN A 95 -24.45 -4.52 3.62
C ASN A 95 -23.14 -4.22 4.36
N LYS A 96 -23.15 -4.37 5.68
CA LYS A 96 -21.93 -4.27 6.49
C LYS A 96 -21.27 -5.64 6.58
N VAL A 97 -19.98 -5.72 6.31
CA VAL A 97 -19.24 -7.00 6.23
C VAL A 97 -18.31 -7.24 7.41
N GLY A 98 -18.12 -6.25 8.26
CA GLY A 98 -17.25 -6.38 9.43
C GLY A 98 -17.27 -5.15 10.31
N SER A 99 -16.52 -5.21 11.40
CA SER A 99 -16.33 -4.07 12.30
C SER A 99 -14.92 -4.08 12.86
N ILE A 100 -14.43 -2.89 13.19
CA ILE A 100 -13.17 -2.71 13.92
C ILE A 100 -13.43 -1.86 15.15
N THR A 101 -12.57 -2.02 16.16
CA THR A 101 -12.66 -1.19 17.35
C THR A 101 -11.98 0.15 17.12
N ARG A 102 -12.30 1.12 17.97
CA ARG A 102 -11.65 2.43 17.91
C ARG A 102 -10.14 2.33 18.14
N ALA A 103 -9.69 1.40 18.99
CA ALA A 103 -8.28 1.14 19.22
C ALA A 103 -7.59 0.62 17.96
N GLN A 104 -8.22 -0.29 17.23
CA GLN A 104 -7.70 -0.78 15.94
C GLN A 104 -7.65 0.34 14.90
N LEU A 105 -8.66 1.21 14.88
CA LEU A 105 -8.69 2.37 13.99
C LEU A 105 -7.52 3.31 14.27
N GLN A 106 -7.22 3.56 15.55
CA GLN A 106 -6.09 4.39 15.96
C GLN A 106 -4.76 3.78 15.51
N GLU A 107 -4.59 2.48 15.69
CA GLU A 107 -3.39 1.75 15.27
C GLU A 107 -3.15 1.87 13.76
N ILE A 108 -4.22 1.71 12.96
CA ILE A 108 -4.16 1.89 11.51
C ILE A 108 -3.78 3.32 11.15
N ALA A 109 -4.39 4.31 11.81
CA ALA A 109 -4.12 5.72 11.59
C ALA A 109 -2.65 6.06 11.89
N GLU A 110 -2.11 5.56 12.98
CA GLU A 110 -0.71 5.76 13.35
C GLU A 110 0.24 5.15 12.32
N THR A 111 -0.09 3.98 11.79
CA THR A 111 0.70 3.32 10.75
C THR A 111 0.70 4.13 9.46
N LYS A 112 -0.40 4.79 9.14
CA LYS A 112 -0.55 5.60 7.92
C LYS A 112 -0.06 7.04 8.05
N MET A 113 0.20 7.52 9.25
CA MET A 113 0.60 8.92 9.49
C MET A 113 1.68 9.46 8.55
N PRO A 114 2.76 8.70 8.24
CA PRO A 114 3.79 9.19 7.33
C PRO A 114 3.30 9.53 5.93
N ASP A 115 2.22 8.90 5.47
CA ASP A 115 1.64 9.10 4.12
C ASP A 115 0.42 10.04 4.12
N LEU A 116 -0.03 10.46 5.31
CA LEU A 116 -1.21 11.31 5.45
C LEU A 116 -0.80 12.76 5.69
N ASN A 117 -1.65 13.68 5.29
CA ASN A 117 -1.48 15.10 5.59
C ASN A 117 -2.20 15.53 6.88
N ALA A 118 -2.58 14.56 7.71
CA ALA A 118 -3.24 14.83 8.98
C ALA A 118 -2.25 15.46 9.97
N ASN A 119 -2.73 16.41 10.75
CA ASN A 119 -1.90 17.11 11.74
C ASN A 119 -1.74 16.31 13.04
N ASP A 120 -2.70 15.44 13.35
CA ASP A 120 -2.70 14.62 14.55
C ASP A 120 -3.33 13.26 14.28
N VAL A 121 -3.24 12.35 15.25
CA VAL A 121 -3.77 10.99 15.14
C VAL A 121 -5.30 11.00 15.01
N GLU A 122 -5.98 11.90 15.68
CA GLU A 122 -7.44 11.99 15.64
C GLU A 122 -7.94 12.35 14.25
N ALA A 123 -7.29 13.31 13.58
CA ALA A 123 -7.58 13.64 12.19
C ALA A 123 -7.30 12.47 11.25
N ALA A 124 -6.20 11.75 11.46
CA ALA A 124 -5.86 10.55 10.71
C ALA A 124 -6.91 9.45 10.90
N MET A 125 -7.42 9.27 12.11
CA MET A 125 -8.49 8.32 12.41
C MET A 125 -9.77 8.62 11.62
N LYS A 126 -10.13 9.89 11.48
CA LYS A 126 -11.29 10.32 10.68
C LYS A 126 -11.12 9.98 9.20
N ILE A 127 -9.93 10.14 8.67
CA ILE A 127 -9.62 9.79 7.28
C ILE A 127 -9.78 8.28 7.05
N VAL A 128 -9.22 7.47 7.94
CA VAL A 128 -9.31 6.01 7.87
C VAL A 128 -10.75 5.53 8.09
N GLU A 129 -11.48 6.17 9.00
CA GLU A 129 -12.89 5.87 9.25
C GLU A 129 -13.73 6.05 7.99
N GLY A 130 -13.50 7.11 7.23
CA GLY A 130 -14.18 7.33 5.95
C GLY A 130 -13.93 6.19 4.97
N THR A 131 -12.70 5.70 4.89
CA THR A 131 -12.36 4.55 4.06
C THR A 131 -13.06 3.27 4.54
N ALA A 132 -13.07 3.02 5.86
CA ALA A 132 -13.73 1.87 6.44
C ALA A 132 -15.23 1.87 6.16
N ARG A 133 -15.87 3.02 6.32
CA ARG A 133 -17.30 3.21 6.04
C ARG A 133 -17.61 2.85 4.59
N ASN A 134 -16.78 3.28 3.65
CA ASN A 134 -16.96 2.98 2.22
C ASN A 134 -16.70 1.52 1.88
N MET A 135 -16.05 0.77 2.76
CA MET A 135 -15.83 -0.67 2.62
C MET A 135 -16.93 -1.53 3.29
N GLY A 136 -17.87 -0.91 3.97
CA GLY A 136 -18.89 -1.62 4.74
C GLY A 136 -18.37 -2.11 6.09
N VAL A 137 -17.35 -1.49 6.63
CA VAL A 137 -16.78 -1.79 7.95
C VAL A 137 -17.25 -0.73 8.95
N THR A 138 -17.85 -1.15 10.05
CA THR A 138 -18.31 -0.25 11.11
C THR A 138 -17.24 -0.07 12.19
N ILE A 139 -17.28 1.08 12.85
CA ILE A 139 -16.38 1.36 13.97
C ILE A 139 -17.15 1.17 15.26
N SER A 140 -16.65 0.32 16.14
CA SER A 140 -17.20 0.11 17.47
C SER A 140 -16.31 0.75 18.53
N ASP A 141 -16.86 1.09 19.64
CA ASP A 141 -16.11 1.66 20.78
C ASP A 141 -15.33 0.60 21.57
#